data_28da21b68bc1fe7e2d49113e636fed46
#
_entry.id   28da21b68bc1fe7e2d49113e636fed46
#
_cell.length_a   1.000
_cell.length_b   1.000
_cell.length_c   1.000
_cell.angle_alpha   90.00
_cell.angle_beta   90.00
_cell.angle_gamma   90.00
#
_symmetry.space_group_name_H-M   'P 1'
#
loop_
_entity.id
_entity.type
_entity.pdbx_description
1 polymer ?
#
loop_
_entity_poly.entity_id
_entity_poly.type
_entity_poly.pdbx_seq_one_letter_code
_entity_poly.pdbx_strand_id
1 'polypeptide(L)'
;MMRAQTRPHAGQVRNPVIHGEGVVAQGTRAWVHGRRASGIRAWPLVTAAHVLLVLLAGMFVACRADTPSLETHSQTQGAALWVREGGALTRAGGELLAELAAADRRGLRPADYNAAELNRRASLLAQSTPAGRAAFDAMMSAAAATLVSDLHAGRVKPKEVGYDLDVSRPAFDVAQAVRSLAASTDVSASLDALEPQLRHYALLKSALARYRALAAQGSSLTQLPPLPRKSVAPGETYEGASSLRALLVALGDMRSAGQDARAALLDADLVEALKRFQTRHGLDPDGVLGPATFRALTTPMSARVQQIELSLERIRWLPSQLESPPIIVNIPQFRLFAFRTTQDRADEILQMDVIVGETFEGRRTPVFAADMQYLVLNPYWDVPRSILVKELLPQIRSNPAWVGKQGYEIVRGGGDDARPLPVTSENIQLLAEGALRLRQKPGPGNALGRVKFMFPNRHNVYLHDTPARALFLRTRRAFSHGCIRVSDPMALLAHVLRSDPTWTPERLEAAFARGTPVRIPLRQPIRVFILYGTALATEAGSVLFFEDLYGQDAPLIARLNARKIA
;
A
#
# COMPACT_ATOMS: atom_id res chain seq x y z
N MET A 1 -61.06 17.24 -34.75
CA MET A 1 -61.68 15.92 -34.55
C MET A 1 -60.76 15.18 -33.59
N MET A 2 -61.02 15.20 -32.25
CA MET A 2 -61.78 14.20 -31.49
C MET A 2 -61.14 12.79 -31.67
N ARG A 3 -60.67 12.06 -30.70
CA ARG A 3 -60.96 11.74 -29.27
C ARG A 3 -59.72 11.00 -28.72
N ALA A 4 -59.16 11.22 -27.58
CA ALA A 4 -59.59 10.87 -26.21
C ALA A 4 -59.29 9.42 -25.76
N GLN A 5 -58.45 9.34 -24.72
CA GLN A 5 -58.48 8.40 -23.60
C GLN A 5 -58.09 6.92 -23.86
N THR A 6 -57.20 6.32 -23.11
CA THR A 6 -57.34 5.93 -21.68
C THR A 6 -56.01 5.40 -21.11
N ARG A 7 -55.74 5.71 -19.84
CA ARG A 7 -54.80 5.00 -18.98
C ARG A 7 -55.41 3.71 -18.43
N PRO A 8 -54.63 2.73 -18.04
CA PRO A 8 -54.85 2.17 -16.70
C PRO A 8 -53.59 1.97 -15.84
N HIS A 9 -53.79 2.32 -14.61
CA HIS A 9 -53.45 1.71 -13.32
C HIS A 9 -52.03 1.14 -13.04
N ALA A 10 -51.44 1.75 -11.99
CA ALA A 10 -50.33 1.34 -11.18
C ALA A 10 -50.61 -0.01 -10.48
N GLY A 11 -49.65 -0.93 -10.59
CA GLY A 11 -49.53 -2.10 -9.73
C GLY A 11 -48.37 -1.89 -8.73
N GLN A 12 -48.72 -1.67 -7.48
CA GLN A 12 -47.77 -1.66 -6.37
C GLN A 12 -47.26 -3.08 -6.13
N VAL A 13 -45.95 -3.28 -6.27
CA VAL A 13 -45.27 -4.46 -5.71
C VAL A 13 -44.61 -4.04 -4.41
N ARG A 14 -45.15 -4.58 -3.31
CA ARG A 14 -44.64 -4.42 -1.95
C ARG A 14 -43.32 -5.17 -1.80
N ASN A 15 -42.28 -4.45 -1.36
CA ASN A 15 -41.07 -5.04 -0.78
C ASN A 15 -41.33 -5.53 0.65
N PRO A 16 -40.86 -6.71 1.05
CA PRO A 16 -40.85 -7.08 2.45
C PRO A 16 -39.63 -6.44 3.15
N VAL A 17 -39.93 -5.61 4.13
CA VAL A 17 -39.01 -5.08 5.13
C VAL A 17 -38.64 -6.23 6.09
N ILE A 18 -37.37 -6.54 6.21
CA ILE A 18 -36.87 -7.39 7.27
C ILE A 18 -36.29 -6.46 8.35
N HIS A 19 -37.04 -6.27 9.42
CA HIS A 19 -36.55 -5.72 10.68
C HIS A 19 -35.80 -6.82 11.44
N GLY A 20 -34.58 -6.50 11.87
CA GLY A 20 -33.82 -7.26 12.86
C GLY A 20 -33.25 -6.28 13.87
N GLU A 21 -34.03 -5.97 14.89
CA GLU A 21 -33.57 -5.22 16.05
C GLU A 21 -32.73 -6.14 16.95
N GLY A 22 -31.49 -5.74 17.20
CA GLY A 22 -30.59 -6.38 18.17
C GLY A 22 -30.68 -5.70 19.54
N VAL A 23 -30.98 -6.48 20.52
CA VAL A 23 -31.07 -6.11 21.92
C VAL A 23 -29.70 -5.80 22.50
N VAL A 24 -29.56 -4.60 23.07
CA VAL A 24 -28.46 -4.20 23.95
C VAL A 24 -28.79 -4.64 25.36
N ALA A 25 -27.94 -5.46 25.96
CA ALA A 25 -28.00 -5.73 27.40
C ALA A 25 -26.72 -5.20 28.06
N GLN A 26 -26.88 -4.13 28.82
CA GLN A 26 -25.94 -3.67 29.85
C GLN A 26 -26.02 -4.63 31.07
N GLY A 27 -24.88 -4.96 31.63
CA GLY A 27 -24.78 -5.72 32.85
C GLY A 27 -23.48 -5.47 33.59
N THR A 28 -23.37 -4.32 34.25
CA THR A 28 -22.39 -4.06 35.31
C THR A 28 -22.73 -4.84 36.56
N ARG A 29 -21.82 -5.62 37.12
CA ARG A 29 -21.74 -5.87 38.58
C ARG A 29 -20.32 -6.25 38.99
N ALA A 30 -19.74 -5.38 39.79
CA ALA A 30 -18.57 -5.61 40.62
C ALA A 30 -18.90 -6.65 41.72
N TRP A 31 -17.92 -7.49 42.03
CA TRP A 31 -17.82 -8.14 43.35
C TRP A 31 -16.40 -8.13 43.87
N VAL A 32 -16.30 -7.70 45.12
CA VAL A 32 -15.10 -7.46 45.90
C VAL A 32 -14.97 -8.62 46.90
N HIS A 33 -13.71 -8.99 47.19
CA HIS A 33 -13.18 -9.70 48.36
C HIS A 33 -13.38 -11.19 48.55
N GLY A 34 -12.26 -11.83 48.79
CA GLY A 34 -12.13 -13.11 49.47
C GLY A 34 -10.68 -13.57 49.60
N ARG A 35 -9.93 -13.03 50.54
CA ARG A 35 -8.65 -13.60 51.03
C ARG A 35 -8.89 -14.97 51.66
N ARG A 36 -8.03 -15.95 51.38
CA ARG A 36 -7.49 -16.86 52.42
C ARG A 36 -6.17 -17.48 51.93
N ALA A 37 -5.20 -17.37 52.82
CA ALA A 37 -3.88 -17.94 52.79
C ALA A 37 -3.88 -19.39 53.29
N SER A 38 -2.97 -20.20 52.78
CA SER A 38 -2.29 -21.36 53.41
C SER A 38 -1.52 -22.07 52.28
N GLY A 39 -0.29 -22.43 52.35
CA GLY A 39 0.65 -22.71 53.38
C GLY A 39 1.98 -23.03 52.68
N ILE A 40 3.00 -22.42 53.22
CA ILE A 40 4.39 -22.57 52.81
C ILE A 40 4.89 -23.96 53.24
N ARG A 41 5.48 -24.76 52.35
CA ARG A 41 6.48 -25.75 52.74
C ARG A 41 7.76 -25.49 51.95
N ALA A 42 8.72 -24.94 52.66
CA ALA A 42 10.11 -24.85 52.24
C ALA A 42 10.79 -26.24 52.26
N TRP A 43 11.54 -26.53 51.24
CA TRP A 43 12.62 -27.52 51.26
C TRP A 43 13.88 -26.93 50.62
N PRO A 44 15.08 -27.32 51.10
CA PRO A 44 16.23 -26.46 51.18
C PRO A 44 17.11 -26.46 49.91
N LEU A 45 17.56 -25.26 49.60
CA LEU A 45 18.71 -24.99 48.71
C LEU A 45 20.02 -25.46 49.39
N VAL A 46 20.64 -26.52 48.93
CA VAL A 46 22.11 -26.69 49.00
C VAL A 46 22.59 -27.64 47.90
N THR A 47 23.69 -27.27 47.23
CA THR A 47 24.57 -28.06 46.35
C THR A 47 24.11 -28.36 44.90
N ALA A 48 24.28 -27.34 44.05
CA ALA A 48 24.50 -27.56 42.59
C ALA A 48 25.37 -26.42 41.98
N ALA A 49 26.33 -25.91 42.75
CA ALA A 49 27.18 -24.77 42.29
C ALA A 49 28.61 -25.19 41.90
N HIS A 50 28.96 -26.48 41.79
CA HIS A 50 30.33 -26.91 41.54
C HIS A 50 30.56 -27.87 40.35
N VAL A 51 29.55 -28.11 39.49
CA VAL A 51 29.72 -28.96 38.28
C VAL A 51 29.56 -28.17 36.98
N LEU A 52 29.22 -26.88 37.06
CA LEU A 52 29.00 -26.06 35.84
C LEU A 52 30.22 -25.18 35.46
N LEU A 53 31.36 -25.33 36.12
CA LEU A 53 32.53 -24.48 35.82
C LEU A 53 33.66 -25.17 35.04
N VAL A 54 33.50 -26.44 34.62
CA VAL A 54 34.55 -27.19 33.87
C VAL A 54 34.09 -27.52 32.44
N LEU A 55 32.86 -27.25 32.06
CA LEU A 55 32.32 -27.47 30.67
C LEU A 55 32.13 -26.22 29.84
N LEU A 56 32.52 -25.03 30.35
CA LEU A 56 32.44 -23.75 29.63
C LEU A 56 33.78 -23.26 29.07
N ALA A 57 34.86 -24.04 29.22
CA ALA A 57 36.18 -23.67 28.69
C ALA A 57 36.54 -24.34 27.34
N GLY A 58 35.61 -25.07 26.71
CA GLY A 58 35.91 -25.86 25.53
C GLY A 58 35.10 -25.52 24.25
N MET A 59 34.26 -24.46 24.25
CA MET A 59 33.42 -24.13 23.07
C MET A 59 33.38 -22.63 22.76
N PHE A 60 34.54 -21.95 22.86
CA PHE A 60 34.74 -20.63 22.26
C PHE A 60 35.68 -20.76 21.06
N VAL A 61 35.30 -21.53 20.06
CA VAL A 61 35.89 -21.47 18.74
C VAL A 61 34.74 -21.23 17.73
N ALA A 62 34.82 -20.04 17.13
CA ALA A 62 34.25 -19.65 15.84
C ALA A 62 32.71 -19.63 15.70
N CYS A 63 32.12 -18.53 16.12
CA CYS A 63 31.19 -17.77 15.28
C CYS A 63 31.54 -16.29 15.47
N ARG A 64 32.65 -15.86 14.90
CA ARG A 64 32.81 -14.47 14.49
C ARG A 64 31.85 -14.30 13.33
N ALA A 65 30.69 -13.75 13.63
CA ALA A 65 29.95 -13.01 12.64
C ALA A 65 30.87 -11.86 12.23
N ASP A 66 31.33 -11.89 10.99
CA ASP A 66 32.01 -10.77 10.35
C ASP A 66 31.03 -9.60 10.29
N THR A 67 31.03 -8.81 11.34
CA THR A 67 30.75 -7.39 11.20
C THR A 67 31.95 -6.86 10.42
N PRO A 68 31.76 -6.29 9.21
CA PRO A 68 32.85 -5.59 8.55
C PRO A 68 33.21 -4.43 9.47
N SER A 69 34.30 -4.58 10.18
CA SER A 69 34.93 -3.51 10.94
C SER A 69 35.23 -2.38 9.96
N LEU A 70 34.78 -1.17 10.27
CA LEU A 70 35.10 0.08 9.59
C LEU A 70 36.61 0.39 9.53
N GLU A 71 37.48 -0.49 10.09
CA GLU A 71 38.92 -0.30 10.15
C GLU A 71 39.70 -0.79 8.92
N THR A 72 39.09 -1.51 7.98
CA THR A 72 39.80 -2.01 6.78
C THR A 72 39.71 -1.09 5.57
N HIS A 73 39.12 0.10 5.67
CA HIS A 73 39.09 1.05 4.57
C HIS A 73 40.21 2.12 4.62
N SER A 74 41.17 1.98 5.53
CA SER A 74 42.21 2.99 5.78
C SER A 74 43.53 2.77 5.00
N GLN A 75 43.62 1.88 4.03
CA GLN A 75 44.90 1.64 3.31
C GLN A 75 44.80 1.64 1.77
N THR A 76 43.82 2.26 1.19
CA THR A 76 43.97 2.82 -0.16
C THR A 76 43.97 4.34 0.00
N GLN A 77 45.17 4.95 0.07
CA GLN A 77 45.35 6.37 -0.18
C GLN A 77 44.96 6.63 -1.66
N GLY A 78 43.67 6.54 -1.95
CA GLY A 78 43.10 7.03 -3.18
C GLY A 78 43.14 8.56 -3.16
N ALA A 79 43.39 9.19 -4.28
CA ALA A 79 43.32 10.64 -4.44
C ALA A 79 42.01 11.17 -3.84
N ALA A 80 42.07 12.30 -3.13
CA ALA A 80 40.90 12.96 -2.56
C ALA A 80 39.86 13.22 -3.67
N LEU A 81 38.61 12.85 -3.44
CA LEU A 81 37.53 12.93 -4.43
C LEU A 81 36.90 14.32 -4.47
N TRP A 82 36.77 14.96 -3.31
CA TRP A 82 35.93 16.14 -3.13
C TRP A 82 36.71 17.40 -2.80
N VAL A 83 37.98 17.25 -2.33
CA VAL A 83 38.84 18.36 -1.86
C VAL A 83 40.15 18.37 -2.61
N ARG A 84 40.54 19.54 -3.14
CA ARG A 84 41.85 19.78 -3.75
C ARG A 84 42.96 19.98 -2.69
N GLU A 85 44.20 19.79 -3.03
CA GLU A 85 45.35 19.93 -2.11
C GLU A 85 45.35 21.26 -1.35
N GLY A 86 44.95 22.36 -1.96
CA GLY A 86 44.86 23.69 -1.36
C GLY A 86 43.66 23.89 -0.41
N GLY A 87 42.81 22.86 -0.19
CA GLY A 87 41.62 22.94 0.68
C GLY A 87 40.38 23.52 -0.03
N ALA A 88 40.42 23.78 -1.33
CA ALA A 88 39.24 24.15 -2.09
C ALA A 88 38.44 22.89 -2.46
N LEU A 89 37.13 22.99 -2.44
CA LEU A 89 36.28 21.93 -2.99
C LEU A 89 36.51 21.75 -4.50
N THR A 90 36.43 20.51 -4.98
CA THR A 90 36.23 20.26 -6.39
C THR A 90 34.87 20.80 -6.81
N ARG A 91 34.62 20.97 -8.12
CA ARG A 91 33.28 21.36 -8.61
C ARG A 91 32.22 20.36 -8.12
N ALA A 92 32.46 19.07 -8.34
CA ALA A 92 31.56 18.01 -7.91
C ALA A 92 31.39 17.98 -6.38
N GLY A 93 32.44 18.28 -5.60
CA GLY A 93 32.37 18.40 -4.14
C GLY A 93 31.44 19.54 -3.68
N GLY A 94 31.50 20.70 -4.34
CA GLY A 94 30.62 21.83 -4.08
C GLY A 94 29.15 21.53 -4.46
N GLU A 95 28.94 20.91 -5.63
CA GLU A 95 27.61 20.50 -6.08
C GLU A 95 27.00 19.41 -5.16
N LEU A 96 27.80 18.40 -4.76
CA LEU A 96 27.33 17.37 -3.84
C LEU A 96 26.93 17.98 -2.47
N LEU A 97 27.74 18.90 -1.94
CA LEU A 97 27.42 19.55 -0.66
C LEU A 97 26.09 20.31 -0.73
N ALA A 98 25.81 20.98 -1.86
CA ALA A 98 24.53 21.64 -2.12
C ALA A 98 23.37 20.63 -2.22
N GLU A 99 23.57 19.50 -2.92
CA GLU A 99 22.56 18.44 -3.05
C GLU A 99 22.25 17.77 -1.69
N LEU A 100 23.27 17.53 -0.83
CA LEU A 100 23.08 17.01 0.52
C LEU A 100 22.25 17.99 1.37
N ALA A 101 22.52 19.29 1.27
CA ALA A 101 21.76 20.32 1.97
C ALA A 101 20.31 20.44 1.46
N ALA A 102 20.08 20.12 0.18
CA ALA A 102 18.78 20.15 -0.49
C ALA A 102 18.15 18.75 -0.66
N ALA A 103 18.62 17.74 0.06
CA ALA A 103 18.14 16.35 -0.05
C ALA A 103 16.62 16.22 0.16
N ASP A 104 16.04 17.18 0.85
CA ASP A 104 14.60 17.29 1.05
C ASP A 104 13.81 17.45 -0.26
N ARG A 105 14.37 18.04 -1.31
CA ARG A 105 13.74 18.11 -2.65
C ARG A 105 13.46 16.72 -3.23
N ARG A 106 14.22 15.71 -2.79
CA ARG A 106 14.09 14.30 -3.17
C ARG A 106 13.25 13.49 -2.19
N GLY A 107 12.61 14.13 -1.19
CA GLY A 107 11.87 13.46 -0.13
C GLY A 107 12.77 12.73 0.87
N LEU A 108 14.02 13.19 1.00
CA LEU A 108 15.01 12.71 1.94
C LEU A 108 15.24 13.79 3.01
N ARG A 109 16.01 13.50 4.07
CA ARG A 109 16.27 14.48 5.13
C ARG A 109 17.75 14.89 5.12
N PRO A 110 18.10 16.18 4.98
CA PRO A 110 19.48 16.64 5.01
C PRO A 110 20.25 16.19 6.25
N ALA A 111 19.57 16.05 7.40
CA ALA A 111 20.15 15.56 8.63
C ALA A 111 20.67 14.12 8.55
N ASP A 112 20.06 13.28 7.71
CA ASP A 112 20.49 11.87 7.53
C ASP A 112 21.89 11.77 6.86
N TYR A 113 22.39 12.87 6.31
CA TYR A 113 23.68 12.98 5.60
C TYR A 113 24.66 13.94 6.29
N ASN A 114 24.41 14.32 7.52
CA ASN A 114 25.24 15.31 8.24
C ASN A 114 25.43 16.64 7.49
N ALA A 115 24.48 17.06 6.66
CA ALA A 115 24.62 18.18 5.73
C ALA A 115 25.02 19.50 6.44
N ALA A 116 24.45 19.79 7.61
CA ALA A 116 24.78 21.00 8.38
C ALA A 116 26.24 20.99 8.86
N GLU A 117 26.73 19.86 9.37
CA GLU A 117 28.10 19.71 9.83
C GLU A 117 29.10 19.75 8.67
N LEU A 118 28.78 19.10 7.55
CA LEU A 118 29.58 19.18 6.33
C LEU A 118 29.69 20.61 5.82
N ASN A 119 28.61 21.38 5.77
CA ASN A 119 28.63 22.80 5.39
C ASN A 119 29.50 23.64 6.33
N ARG A 120 29.36 23.42 7.65
CA ARG A 120 30.20 24.10 8.66
C ARG A 120 31.69 23.79 8.48
N ARG A 121 32.04 22.51 8.24
CA ARG A 121 33.46 22.13 8.02
C ARG A 121 33.99 22.62 6.69
N ALA A 122 33.16 22.63 5.66
CA ALA A 122 33.53 23.14 4.32
C ALA A 122 34.03 24.59 4.39
N SER A 123 33.40 25.46 5.19
CA SER A 123 33.80 26.86 5.36
C SER A 123 35.16 27.03 6.05
N LEU A 124 35.69 25.97 6.70
CA LEU A 124 36.97 25.97 7.41
C LEU A 124 38.09 25.23 6.67
N LEU A 125 37.82 24.65 5.50
CA LEU A 125 38.76 23.77 4.78
C LEU A 125 40.07 24.45 4.41
N ALA A 126 40.03 25.71 3.99
CA ALA A 126 41.23 26.47 3.62
C ALA A 126 42.24 26.60 4.78
N GLN A 127 41.73 26.60 6.02
CA GLN A 127 42.53 26.70 7.24
C GLN A 127 42.84 25.33 7.87
N SER A 128 42.31 24.24 7.29
CA SER A 128 42.45 22.90 7.83
C SER A 128 43.81 22.29 7.51
N THR A 129 44.30 21.45 8.40
CA THR A 129 45.50 20.63 8.14
C THR A 129 45.25 19.62 7.02
N PRO A 130 46.28 19.05 6.39
CA PRO A 130 46.12 17.97 5.42
C PRO A 130 45.27 16.78 5.97
N ALA A 131 45.49 16.40 7.23
CA ALA A 131 44.69 15.37 7.90
C ALA A 131 43.21 15.80 8.08
N GLY A 132 42.96 17.07 8.41
CA GLY A 132 41.61 17.62 8.52
C GLY A 132 40.88 17.62 7.17
N ARG A 133 41.56 17.93 6.07
CA ARG A 133 41.02 17.85 4.72
C ARG A 133 40.70 16.40 4.30
N ALA A 134 41.60 15.46 4.59
CA ALA A 134 41.36 14.03 4.33
C ALA A 134 40.16 13.49 5.14
N ALA A 135 40.03 13.88 6.41
CA ALA A 135 38.88 13.52 7.24
C ALA A 135 37.57 14.08 6.68
N PHE A 136 37.55 15.32 6.19
CA PHE A 136 36.40 15.90 5.54
C PHE A 136 36.04 15.17 4.23
N ASP A 137 37.03 14.83 3.39
CA ASP A 137 36.82 14.08 2.16
C ASP A 137 36.21 12.70 2.43
N ALA A 138 36.65 12.02 3.47
CA ALA A 138 36.05 10.76 3.92
C ALA A 138 34.60 10.94 4.41
N MET A 139 34.29 12.00 5.16
CA MET A 139 32.91 12.31 5.57
C MET A 139 32.00 12.59 4.36
N MET A 140 32.49 13.36 3.39
CA MET A 140 31.77 13.61 2.13
C MET A 140 31.49 12.31 1.37
N SER A 141 32.50 11.43 1.29
CA SER A 141 32.37 10.11 0.64
C SER A 141 31.35 9.22 1.35
N ALA A 142 31.32 9.21 2.69
CA ALA A 142 30.33 8.47 3.46
C ALA A 142 28.90 9.02 3.26
N ALA A 143 28.74 10.35 3.26
CA ALA A 143 27.47 10.99 2.96
C ALA A 143 26.99 10.70 1.53
N ALA A 144 27.90 10.74 0.54
CA ALA A 144 27.60 10.38 -0.85
C ALA A 144 27.16 8.91 -0.96
N ALA A 145 27.89 7.98 -0.32
CA ALA A 145 27.57 6.56 -0.32
C ALA A 145 26.18 6.29 0.28
N THR A 146 25.85 6.98 1.37
CA THR A 146 24.53 6.90 1.99
C THR A 146 23.46 7.45 1.06
N LEU A 147 23.66 8.63 0.46
CA LEU A 147 22.70 9.26 -0.44
C LEU A 147 22.41 8.39 -1.69
N VAL A 148 23.46 7.89 -2.37
CA VAL A 148 23.30 7.06 -3.57
C VAL A 148 22.59 5.74 -3.27
N SER A 149 22.88 5.13 -2.11
CA SER A 149 22.20 3.94 -1.63
C SER A 149 20.70 4.21 -1.37
N ASP A 150 20.39 5.33 -0.70
CA ASP A 150 19.02 5.71 -0.36
C ASP A 150 18.18 6.04 -1.59
N LEU A 151 18.76 6.69 -2.58
CA LEU A 151 18.09 6.99 -3.85
C LEU A 151 17.80 5.73 -4.64
N HIS A 152 18.75 4.78 -4.65
CA HIS A 152 18.64 3.55 -5.41
C HIS A 152 17.67 2.54 -4.78
N ALA A 153 17.69 2.37 -3.45
CA ALA A 153 17.01 1.25 -2.78
C ALA A 153 16.01 1.66 -1.68
N GLY A 154 15.96 2.95 -1.34
CA GLY A 154 15.22 3.46 -0.19
C GLY A 154 16.02 3.36 1.11
N ARG A 155 15.55 4.08 2.12
CA ARG A 155 16.18 4.19 3.45
C ARG A 155 15.84 3.04 4.38
N VAL A 156 14.72 2.35 4.13
CA VAL A 156 14.19 1.24 4.93
C VAL A 156 13.98 0.03 4.04
N LYS A 157 14.38 -1.14 4.50
CA LYS A 157 14.11 -2.38 3.75
C LYS A 157 12.63 -2.77 3.89
N PRO A 158 11.93 -3.14 2.82
CA PRO A 158 10.50 -3.49 2.86
C PRO A 158 10.16 -4.50 3.96
N LYS A 159 10.99 -5.52 4.16
CA LYS A 159 10.80 -6.58 5.16
C LYS A 159 10.77 -6.04 6.60
N GLU A 160 11.43 -4.92 6.89
CA GLU A 160 11.46 -4.30 8.22
C GLU A 160 10.11 -3.69 8.62
N VAL A 161 9.25 -3.43 7.65
CA VAL A 161 7.88 -2.92 7.83
C VAL A 161 6.82 -3.94 7.41
N GLY A 162 7.19 -5.22 7.32
CA GLY A 162 6.27 -6.32 7.05
C GLY A 162 5.84 -6.49 5.58
N TYR A 163 6.59 -5.90 4.64
CA TYR A 163 6.32 -6.04 3.20
C TYR A 163 7.16 -7.15 2.59
N ASP A 164 6.53 -7.95 1.75
CA ASP A 164 7.16 -9.07 1.03
C ASP A 164 7.45 -8.71 -0.43
N LEU A 165 8.05 -7.55 -0.62
CA LEU A 165 8.52 -7.08 -1.91
C LEU A 165 9.91 -7.68 -2.18
N ASP A 166 9.92 -8.93 -2.66
CA ASP A 166 11.13 -9.56 -3.17
C ASP A 166 11.25 -9.24 -4.66
N VAL A 167 11.87 -8.11 -4.95
CA VAL A 167 12.17 -7.68 -6.31
C VAL A 167 13.66 -7.89 -6.54
N SER A 168 13.98 -8.77 -7.48
CA SER A 168 15.35 -8.93 -7.96
C SER A 168 15.85 -7.60 -8.52
N ARG A 169 16.99 -7.15 -8.06
CA ARG A 169 17.67 -5.95 -8.57
C ARG A 169 19.07 -6.33 -9.00
N PRO A 170 19.61 -5.71 -10.05
CA PRO A 170 21.03 -5.82 -10.35
C PRO A 170 21.87 -5.42 -9.14
N ALA A 171 23.05 -6.03 -9.00
CA ALA A 171 24.01 -5.61 -7.99
C ALA A 171 24.37 -4.14 -8.20
N PHE A 172 24.30 -3.33 -7.13
CA PHE A 172 24.61 -1.91 -7.17
C PHE A 172 25.93 -1.65 -6.46
N ASP A 173 26.93 -1.22 -7.22
CA ASP A 173 28.25 -0.85 -6.69
C ASP A 173 28.21 0.61 -6.20
N VAL A 174 28.00 0.77 -4.89
CA VAL A 174 27.96 2.08 -4.21
C VAL A 174 29.30 2.81 -4.38
N ALA A 175 30.42 2.11 -4.26
CA ALA A 175 31.73 2.74 -4.38
C ALA A 175 31.99 3.27 -5.79
N GLN A 176 31.59 2.52 -6.81
CA GLN A 176 31.64 3.00 -8.20
C GLN A 176 30.71 4.19 -8.43
N ALA A 177 29.49 4.18 -7.88
CA ALA A 177 28.56 5.30 -7.99
C ALA A 177 29.13 6.59 -7.35
N VAL A 178 29.77 6.48 -6.18
CA VAL A 178 30.45 7.62 -5.52
C VAL A 178 31.62 8.15 -6.38
N ARG A 179 32.45 7.27 -6.95
CA ARG A 179 33.53 7.68 -7.88
C ARG A 179 32.97 8.37 -9.14
N SER A 180 31.87 7.85 -9.67
CA SER A 180 31.20 8.46 -10.83
C SER A 180 30.64 9.84 -10.53
N LEU A 181 30.06 10.04 -9.33
CA LEU A 181 29.63 11.36 -8.85
C LEU A 181 30.79 12.34 -8.74
N ALA A 182 31.92 11.92 -8.18
CA ALA A 182 33.10 12.77 -8.01
C ALA A 182 33.72 13.20 -9.37
N ALA A 183 33.57 12.39 -10.40
CA ALA A 183 33.99 12.69 -11.78
C ALA A 183 32.93 13.42 -12.60
N SER A 184 31.72 13.60 -12.06
CA SER A 184 30.60 14.18 -12.82
C SER A 184 30.78 15.68 -13.06
N THR A 185 30.30 16.12 -14.20
CA THR A 185 30.14 17.54 -14.55
C THR A 185 28.79 18.11 -14.15
N ASP A 186 27.84 17.24 -13.73
CA ASP A 186 26.52 17.59 -13.20
C ASP A 186 26.09 16.51 -12.18
N VAL A 187 26.35 16.81 -10.90
CA VAL A 187 26.03 15.90 -9.79
C VAL A 187 24.52 15.73 -9.64
N SER A 188 23.74 16.78 -9.88
CA SER A 188 22.27 16.72 -9.76
C SER A 188 21.68 15.74 -10.78
N ALA A 189 22.07 15.84 -12.05
CA ALA A 189 21.64 14.93 -13.10
C ALA A 189 22.10 13.48 -12.84
N SER A 190 23.32 13.31 -12.31
CA SER A 190 23.84 11.98 -11.93
C SER A 190 23.03 11.36 -10.78
N LEU A 191 22.59 12.14 -9.80
CA LEU A 191 21.71 11.68 -8.71
C LEU A 191 20.30 11.37 -9.24
N ASP A 192 19.76 12.17 -10.18
CA ASP A 192 18.46 11.90 -10.80
C ASP A 192 18.46 10.56 -11.57
N ALA A 193 19.58 10.19 -12.19
CA ALA A 193 19.72 8.91 -12.86
C ALA A 193 19.71 7.70 -11.91
N LEU A 194 20.03 7.89 -10.61
CA LEU A 194 19.96 6.85 -9.58
C LEU A 194 18.56 6.65 -9.01
N GLU A 195 17.68 7.63 -9.16
CA GLU A 195 16.29 7.54 -8.71
C GLU A 195 15.50 6.57 -9.60
N PRO A 196 14.36 6.02 -9.10
CA PRO A 196 13.47 5.22 -9.93
C PRO A 196 13.03 5.98 -11.19
N GLN A 197 13.30 5.40 -12.37
CA GLN A 197 12.95 5.96 -13.68
C GLN A 197 11.47 5.69 -14.02
N LEU A 198 10.62 5.69 -12.99
CA LEU A 198 9.19 5.49 -13.10
C LEU A 198 8.50 6.86 -13.21
N ARG A 199 7.66 7.04 -14.23
CA ARG A 199 6.91 8.29 -14.46
C ARG A 199 6.23 8.81 -13.20
N HIS A 200 5.63 7.90 -12.43
CA HIS A 200 4.91 8.23 -11.22
C HIS A 200 5.82 8.79 -10.11
N TYR A 201 7.08 8.34 -10.03
CA TYR A 201 8.07 8.89 -9.10
C TYR A 201 8.39 10.37 -9.42
N ALA A 202 8.61 10.70 -10.67
CA ALA A 202 8.88 12.07 -11.11
C ALA A 202 7.69 13.01 -10.83
N LEU A 203 6.44 12.54 -11.07
CA LEU A 203 5.24 13.29 -10.76
C LEU A 203 5.11 13.57 -9.24
N LEU A 204 5.38 12.57 -8.39
CA LEU A 204 5.37 12.76 -6.94
C LEU A 204 6.47 13.69 -6.46
N LYS A 205 7.67 13.64 -7.04
CA LYS A 205 8.77 14.57 -6.71
C LYS A 205 8.40 16.02 -7.04
N SER A 206 7.75 16.25 -8.18
CA SER A 206 7.22 17.57 -8.54
C SER A 206 6.11 18.04 -7.59
N ALA A 207 5.21 17.12 -7.20
CA ALA A 207 4.16 17.38 -6.23
C ALA A 207 4.71 17.73 -4.84
N LEU A 208 5.80 17.07 -4.42
CA LEU A 208 6.47 17.34 -3.15
C LEU A 208 6.89 18.80 -3.02
N ALA A 209 7.52 19.37 -4.05
CA ALA A 209 7.94 20.76 -4.07
C ALA A 209 6.75 21.71 -3.85
N ARG A 210 5.62 21.46 -4.54
CA ARG A 210 4.39 22.26 -4.39
C ARG A 210 3.81 22.16 -2.98
N TYR A 211 3.68 20.95 -2.43
CA TYR A 211 3.10 20.76 -1.10
C TYR A 211 4.00 21.31 0.02
N ARG A 212 5.32 21.32 -0.16
CA ARG A 212 6.25 21.99 0.74
C ARG A 212 6.09 23.51 0.72
N ALA A 213 5.89 24.10 -0.47
CA ALA A 213 5.59 25.51 -0.59
C ALA A 213 4.26 25.87 0.12
N LEU A 214 3.24 25.00 0.03
CA LEU A 214 1.99 25.17 0.77
C LEU A 214 2.21 25.03 2.29
N ALA A 215 3.00 24.05 2.72
CA ALA A 215 3.32 23.85 4.14
C ALA A 215 4.10 25.02 4.74
N ALA A 216 4.98 25.66 3.97
CA ALA A 216 5.74 26.86 4.39
C ALA A 216 4.85 28.10 4.62
N GLN A 217 3.62 28.14 4.07
CA GLN A 217 2.65 29.20 4.36
C GLN A 217 2.03 29.09 5.76
N GLY A 218 2.37 28.04 6.51
CA GLY A 218 1.89 27.82 7.86
C GLY A 218 0.56 27.07 7.93
N SER A 219 0.03 26.94 9.14
CA SER A 219 -1.18 26.18 9.42
C SER A 219 -2.48 26.90 9.05
N SER A 220 -2.44 28.20 8.81
CA SER A 220 -3.63 29.04 8.54
C SER A 220 -4.46 28.55 7.36
N LEU A 221 -3.80 28.00 6.34
CA LEU A 221 -4.47 27.51 5.13
C LEU A 221 -5.47 26.36 5.42
N THR A 222 -5.19 25.50 6.40
CA THR A 222 -6.04 24.37 6.77
C THR A 222 -6.89 24.59 8.01
N GLN A 223 -6.85 25.79 8.58
CA GLN A 223 -7.68 26.18 9.72
C GLN A 223 -9.06 26.62 9.24
N LEU A 224 -9.98 25.66 9.24
CA LEU A 224 -11.39 25.91 8.94
C LEU A 224 -12.18 25.97 10.24
N PRO A 225 -13.17 26.88 10.38
CA PRO A 225 -14.12 26.85 11.49
C PRO A 225 -14.78 25.47 11.62
N PRO A 226 -15.10 25.01 12.83
CA PRO A 226 -15.73 23.72 13.03
C PRO A 226 -17.09 23.66 12.30
N LEU A 227 -17.52 22.43 11.96
CA LEU A 227 -18.84 22.25 11.37
C LEU A 227 -19.92 22.70 12.36
N PRO A 228 -20.90 23.53 11.94
CA PRO A 228 -21.97 24.02 12.83
C PRO A 228 -22.92 22.88 13.26
N ARG A 229 -22.91 21.76 12.53
CA ARG A 229 -23.68 20.54 12.75
C ARG A 229 -22.94 19.36 12.14
N LYS A 230 -23.56 18.17 12.12
CA LYS A 230 -22.92 16.93 11.60
C LYS A 230 -22.38 17.09 10.16
N SER A 231 -23.04 17.88 9.31
CA SER A 231 -22.63 18.16 7.93
C SER A 231 -23.25 19.45 7.43
N VAL A 232 -22.69 20.01 6.37
CA VAL A 232 -23.26 21.14 5.61
C VAL A 232 -23.53 20.67 4.19
N ALA A 233 -24.77 20.73 3.76
CA ALA A 233 -25.21 20.28 2.43
C ALA A 233 -25.04 21.39 1.37
N PRO A 234 -25.02 21.03 0.07
CA PRO A 234 -25.09 22.00 -1.01
C PRO A 234 -26.22 23.03 -0.81
N GLY A 235 -25.92 24.30 -1.01
CA GLY A 235 -26.89 25.41 -0.81
C GLY A 235 -27.07 25.85 0.65
N GLU A 236 -26.42 25.25 1.62
CA GLU A 236 -26.43 25.65 3.01
C GLU A 236 -25.28 26.62 3.35
N THR A 237 -25.42 27.36 4.44
CA THR A 237 -24.39 28.31 4.89
C THR A 237 -23.35 27.65 5.78
N TYR A 238 -22.09 28.02 5.57
CA TYR A 238 -20.95 27.63 6.38
C TYR A 238 -20.04 28.85 6.62
N GLU A 239 -19.81 29.22 7.87
CA GLU A 239 -18.98 30.36 8.25
C GLU A 239 -17.59 30.32 7.59
N GLY A 240 -17.01 29.14 7.45
CA GLY A 240 -15.71 28.92 6.83
C GLY A 240 -15.70 28.86 5.31
N ALA A 241 -16.79 29.20 4.60
CA ALA A 241 -16.88 29.03 3.14
C ALA A 241 -15.80 29.84 2.39
N SER A 242 -15.49 31.05 2.83
CA SER A 242 -14.40 31.85 2.24
C SER A 242 -13.03 31.21 2.42
N SER A 243 -12.69 30.72 3.61
CA SER A 243 -11.45 30.00 3.88
C SER A 243 -11.39 28.69 3.10
N LEU A 244 -12.52 27.97 2.97
CA LEU A 244 -12.63 26.75 2.18
C LEU A 244 -12.36 27.02 0.69
N ARG A 245 -12.87 28.10 0.12
CA ARG A 245 -12.57 28.53 -1.26
C ARG A 245 -11.08 28.78 -1.44
N ALA A 246 -10.47 29.57 -0.53
CA ALA A 246 -9.04 29.86 -0.58
C ALA A 246 -8.19 28.55 -0.53
N LEU A 247 -8.56 27.61 0.34
CA LEU A 247 -7.91 26.30 0.43
C LEU A 247 -8.06 25.51 -0.86
N LEU A 248 -9.26 25.40 -1.42
CA LEU A 248 -9.51 24.63 -2.65
C LEU A 248 -8.83 25.28 -3.88
N VAL A 249 -8.68 26.61 -3.91
CA VAL A 249 -7.86 27.30 -4.93
C VAL A 249 -6.40 26.94 -4.78
N ALA A 250 -5.84 27.02 -3.57
CA ALA A 250 -4.43 26.67 -3.30
C ALA A 250 -4.12 25.21 -3.63
N LEU A 251 -5.08 24.33 -3.40
CA LEU A 251 -4.97 22.89 -3.73
C LEU A 251 -5.19 22.59 -5.22
N GLY A 252 -5.74 23.54 -6.00
CA GLY A 252 -6.04 23.41 -7.43
C GLY A 252 -7.37 22.71 -7.72
N ASP A 253 -8.23 22.54 -6.73
CA ASP A 253 -9.59 22.01 -6.90
C ASP A 253 -10.58 23.09 -7.36
N MET A 254 -10.22 24.36 -7.22
CA MET A 254 -10.98 25.52 -7.70
C MET A 254 -10.05 26.45 -8.49
N ARG A 255 -10.54 27.05 -9.58
CA ARG A 255 -9.72 27.94 -10.42
C ARG A 255 -9.52 29.33 -9.77
N SER A 256 -10.57 29.86 -9.18
CA SER A 256 -10.59 31.16 -8.50
C SER A 256 -11.65 31.17 -7.42
N ALA A 257 -11.52 32.07 -6.43
CA ALA A 257 -12.49 32.16 -5.34
C ALA A 257 -13.87 32.78 -5.77
N GLY A 258 -14.02 33.21 -7.02
CA GLY A 258 -15.21 33.86 -7.53
C GLY A 258 -15.32 35.35 -7.08
N GLN A 259 -16.29 36.08 -7.65
CA GLN A 259 -16.53 37.50 -7.28
C GLN A 259 -17.16 37.66 -5.90
N ASP A 260 -17.96 36.66 -5.46
CA ASP A 260 -18.62 36.61 -4.14
C ASP A 260 -17.84 35.76 -3.12
N ALA A 261 -16.52 35.91 -3.10
CA ALA A 261 -15.64 35.12 -2.18
C ALA A 261 -15.98 35.31 -0.68
N ARG A 262 -16.85 36.24 -0.34
CA ARG A 262 -17.34 36.51 1.04
C ARG A 262 -18.65 35.81 1.37
N ALA A 263 -19.34 35.22 0.38
CA ALA A 263 -20.59 34.51 0.65
C ALA A 263 -20.34 33.28 1.51
N ALA A 264 -21.07 33.16 2.60
CA ALA A 264 -21.04 32.02 3.51
C ALA A 264 -21.76 30.79 2.94
N LEU A 265 -22.17 30.79 1.68
CA LEU A 265 -22.95 29.74 1.04
C LEU A 265 -22.06 28.70 0.40
N LEU A 266 -22.40 27.41 0.55
CA LEU A 266 -21.92 26.34 -0.30
C LEU A 266 -22.63 26.39 -1.65
N ASP A 267 -22.24 27.37 -2.49
CA ASP A 267 -22.80 27.53 -3.83
C ASP A 267 -22.33 26.46 -4.82
N ALA A 268 -22.86 26.50 -6.04
CA ALA A 268 -22.60 25.49 -7.06
C ALA A 268 -21.10 25.33 -7.38
N ASP A 269 -20.35 26.45 -7.47
CA ASP A 269 -18.92 26.40 -7.80
C ASP A 269 -18.09 25.76 -6.68
N LEU A 270 -18.41 26.12 -5.42
CA LEU A 270 -17.76 25.53 -4.24
C LEU A 270 -18.10 24.05 -4.09
N VAL A 271 -19.35 23.66 -4.37
CA VAL A 271 -19.79 22.27 -4.36
C VAL A 271 -19.04 21.44 -5.42
N GLU A 272 -18.89 21.95 -6.64
CA GLU A 272 -18.14 21.25 -7.68
C GLU A 272 -16.63 21.16 -7.36
N ALA A 273 -16.06 22.19 -6.75
CA ALA A 273 -14.68 22.13 -6.24
C ALA A 273 -14.54 21.10 -5.11
N LEU A 274 -15.53 21.03 -4.21
CA LEU A 274 -15.56 20.07 -3.12
C LEU A 274 -15.67 18.63 -3.63
N LYS A 275 -16.50 18.37 -4.65
CA LYS A 275 -16.59 17.06 -5.31
C LYS A 275 -15.26 16.64 -5.95
N ARG A 276 -14.54 17.56 -6.61
CA ARG A 276 -13.18 17.28 -7.14
C ARG A 276 -12.22 16.92 -6.02
N PHE A 277 -12.24 17.69 -4.92
CA PHE A 277 -11.46 17.38 -3.72
C PHE A 277 -11.81 16.00 -3.15
N GLN A 278 -13.09 15.70 -2.96
CA GLN A 278 -13.56 14.39 -2.45
C GLN A 278 -13.09 13.25 -3.33
N THR A 279 -13.26 13.36 -4.66
CA THR A 279 -12.82 12.34 -5.63
C THR A 279 -11.34 12.01 -5.47
N ARG A 280 -10.48 13.03 -5.43
CA ARG A 280 -9.03 12.79 -5.31
C ARG A 280 -8.55 12.37 -3.91
N HIS A 281 -9.45 12.44 -2.90
CA HIS A 281 -9.19 11.93 -1.55
C HIS A 281 -9.87 10.57 -1.28
N GLY A 282 -10.42 9.92 -2.31
CA GLY A 282 -11.11 8.63 -2.16
C GLY A 282 -12.35 8.73 -1.28
N LEU A 283 -13.04 9.88 -1.31
CA LEU A 283 -14.29 10.14 -0.59
C LEU A 283 -15.48 10.12 -1.57
N ASP A 284 -16.70 9.94 -1.06
CA ASP A 284 -17.91 10.07 -1.87
C ASP A 284 -18.03 11.50 -2.43
N PRO A 285 -18.10 11.69 -3.77
CA PRO A 285 -18.12 13.02 -4.38
C PRO A 285 -19.54 13.59 -4.38
N ASP A 286 -20.15 13.71 -3.20
CA ASP A 286 -21.52 14.18 -2.99
C ASP A 286 -21.61 15.72 -2.84
N GLY A 287 -20.47 16.39 -2.67
CA GLY A 287 -20.40 17.84 -2.43
C GLY A 287 -20.85 18.24 -1.02
N VAL A 288 -21.07 17.28 -0.13
CA VAL A 288 -21.43 17.51 1.27
C VAL A 288 -20.16 17.71 2.11
N LEU A 289 -20.11 18.78 2.86
CA LEU A 289 -19.03 19.00 3.83
C LEU A 289 -19.33 18.22 5.12
N GLY A 290 -19.12 16.91 5.05
CA GLY A 290 -19.30 15.99 6.18
C GLY A 290 -17.99 15.75 6.96
N PRO A 291 -18.02 14.96 8.04
CA PRO A 291 -16.86 14.75 8.93
C PRO A 291 -15.63 14.17 8.24
N ALA A 292 -15.80 13.29 7.25
CA ALA A 292 -14.69 12.71 6.50
C ALA A 292 -14.03 13.75 5.60
N THR A 293 -14.83 14.51 4.86
CA THR A 293 -14.37 15.60 4.00
C THR A 293 -13.70 16.69 4.83
N PHE A 294 -14.28 17.08 5.96
CA PHE A 294 -13.72 18.08 6.86
C PHE A 294 -12.35 17.66 7.42
N ARG A 295 -12.21 16.41 7.89
CA ARG A 295 -10.91 15.88 8.33
C ARG A 295 -9.86 15.90 7.22
N ALA A 296 -10.25 15.56 6.00
CA ALA A 296 -9.33 15.58 4.86
C ALA A 296 -8.87 17.00 4.51
N LEU A 297 -9.77 17.99 4.58
CA LEU A 297 -9.48 19.43 4.34
C LEU A 297 -8.60 20.02 5.45
N THR A 298 -8.83 19.64 6.70
CA THR A 298 -8.10 20.16 7.86
C THR A 298 -6.81 19.40 8.17
N THR A 299 -6.45 18.40 7.37
CA THR A 299 -5.16 17.72 7.49
C THR A 299 -4.03 18.71 7.21
N PRO A 300 -3.07 18.92 8.14
CA PRO A 300 -1.95 19.84 7.94
C PRO A 300 -1.17 19.55 6.66
N MET A 301 -0.71 20.57 5.96
CA MET A 301 0.08 20.41 4.73
C MET A 301 1.41 19.67 4.99
N SER A 302 1.99 19.82 6.18
CA SER A 302 3.15 19.01 6.60
C SER A 302 2.86 17.50 6.65
N ALA A 303 1.66 17.10 7.06
CA ALA A 303 1.25 15.69 7.02
C ALA A 303 1.06 15.20 5.58
N ARG A 304 0.58 16.06 4.66
CA ARG A 304 0.51 15.75 3.23
C ARG A 304 1.90 15.59 2.59
N VAL A 305 2.84 16.47 2.96
CA VAL A 305 4.26 16.33 2.59
C VAL A 305 4.77 14.97 3.04
N GLN A 306 4.54 14.59 4.30
CA GLN A 306 4.97 13.30 4.83
C GLN A 306 4.36 12.11 4.05
N GLN A 307 3.06 12.15 3.70
CA GLN A 307 2.44 11.10 2.87
C GLN A 307 3.11 10.98 1.48
N ILE A 308 3.50 12.09 0.86
CA ILE A 308 4.24 12.09 -0.40
C ILE A 308 5.63 11.47 -0.20
N GLU A 309 6.36 11.85 0.85
CA GLU A 309 7.69 11.31 1.18
C GLU A 309 7.66 9.80 1.43
N LEU A 310 6.64 9.30 2.15
CA LEU A 310 6.43 7.87 2.38
C LEU A 310 6.12 7.12 1.08
N SER A 311 5.37 7.74 0.17
CA SER A 311 5.08 7.15 -1.14
C SER A 311 6.32 7.11 -2.04
N LEU A 312 7.16 8.17 -2.03
CA LEU A 312 8.46 8.17 -2.70
C LEU A 312 9.38 7.07 -2.16
N GLU A 313 9.44 6.91 -0.82
CA GLU A 313 10.20 5.84 -0.18
C GLU A 313 9.76 4.46 -0.67
N ARG A 314 8.45 4.19 -0.71
CA ARG A 314 7.88 2.92 -1.18
C ARG A 314 8.14 2.65 -2.65
N ILE A 315 8.19 3.69 -3.49
CA ILE A 315 8.51 3.52 -4.91
C ILE A 315 9.99 3.16 -5.11
N ARG A 316 10.90 3.64 -4.27
CA ARG A 316 12.32 3.24 -4.29
C ARG A 316 12.53 1.75 -4.03
N TRP A 317 11.57 1.06 -3.43
CA TRP A 317 11.61 -0.40 -3.23
C TRP A 317 11.31 -1.19 -4.49
N LEU A 318 10.73 -0.57 -5.52
CA LEU A 318 10.46 -1.19 -6.81
C LEU A 318 11.73 -1.21 -7.69
N PRO A 319 11.79 -2.04 -8.74
CA PRO A 319 12.85 -1.95 -9.72
C PRO A 319 12.91 -0.52 -10.28
N SER A 320 14.11 -0.02 -10.55
CA SER A 320 14.31 1.31 -11.16
C SER A 320 13.61 1.44 -12.51
N GLN A 321 13.54 0.33 -13.26
CA GLN A 321 12.80 0.18 -14.51
C GLN A 321 12.02 -1.13 -14.49
N LEU A 322 10.88 -1.14 -15.16
CA LEU A 322 10.07 -2.34 -15.32
C LEU A 322 10.47 -3.06 -16.61
N GLU A 323 10.86 -4.32 -16.51
CA GLU A 323 11.27 -5.14 -17.66
C GLU A 323 10.09 -5.55 -18.54
N SER A 324 8.90 -5.66 -17.96
CA SER A 324 7.66 -6.03 -18.66
C SER A 324 6.46 -5.30 -18.08
N PRO A 325 5.37 -5.17 -18.87
CA PRO A 325 4.15 -4.50 -18.42
C PRO A 325 3.53 -5.23 -17.22
N PRO A 326 3.40 -4.56 -16.06
CA PRO A 326 2.87 -5.19 -14.86
C PRO A 326 1.34 -5.08 -14.73
N ILE A 327 0.81 -5.81 -13.74
CA ILE A 327 -0.46 -5.51 -13.11
C ILE A 327 -0.16 -4.97 -11.71
N ILE A 328 -0.71 -3.80 -11.37
CA ILE A 328 -0.48 -3.14 -10.08
C ILE A 328 -1.82 -3.00 -9.37
N VAL A 329 -1.90 -3.42 -8.12
CA VAL A 329 -3.02 -3.11 -7.22
C VAL A 329 -2.51 -2.16 -6.14
N ASN A 330 -3.11 -0.97 -6.04
CA ASN A 330 -2.88 -0.08 -4.91
C ASN A 330 -3.98 -0.25 -3.86
N ILE A 331 -3.63 -0.86 -2.73
CA ILE A 331 -4.57 -1.23 -1.67
C ILE A 331 -5.36 0.00 -1.14
N PRO A 332 -4.74 1.11 -0.70
CA PRO A 332 -5.48 2.25 -0.15
C PRO A 332 -6.40 2.96 -1.15
N GLN A 333 -6.10 2.84 -2.44
CA GLN A 333 -6.90 3.42 -3.52
C GLN A 333 -8.06 2.53 -3.94
N PHE A 334 -8.04 1.23 -3.59
CA PHE A 334 -8.98 0.22 -4.08
C PHE A 334 -9.03 0.15 -5.61
N ARG A 335 -7.85 0.22 -6.28
CA ARG A 335 -7.73 0.24 -7.74
C ARG A 335 -6.70 -0.76 -8.22
N LEU A 336 -6.99 -1.34 -9.37
CA LEU A 336 -6.08 -2.14 -10.18
C LEU A 336 -5.75 -1.37 -11.45
N PHE A 337 -4.49 -1.46 -11.86
CA PHE A 337 -3.92 -0.91 -13.09
C PHE A 337 -3.23 -2.03 -13.84
N ALA A 338 -3.60 -2.29 -15.09
CA ALA A 338 -2.97 -3.29 -15.93
C ALA A 338 -2.40 -2.62 -17.19
N PHE A 339 -1.09 -2.72 -17.33
CA PHE A 339 -0.31 -2.04 -18.36
C PHE A 339 -0.16 -2.92 -19.61
N ARG A 340 -0.17 -2.32 -20.79
CA ARG A 340 0.12 -2.98 -22.08
C ARG A 340 1.59 -2.90 -22.43
N THR A 341 2.22 -1.78 -22.07
CA THR A 341 3.65 -1.51 -22.19
C THR A 341 4.18 -0.94 -20.89
N THR A 342 5.48 -0.79 -20.74
CA THR A 342 6.08 -0.11 -19.58
C THR A 342 6.01 1.43 -19.68
N GLN A 343 5.51 1.96 -20.80
CA GLN A 343 5.47 3.38 -21.14
C GLN A 343 4.03 3.91 -21.34
N ASP A 344 3.01 3.10 -21.00
CA ASP A 344 1.61 3.48 -21.19
C ASP A 344 1.28 4.82 -20.50
N ARG A 345 0.50 5.63 -21.17
CA ARG A 345 -0.11 6.82 -20.61
C ARG A 345 -1.31 6.44 -19.75
N ALA A 346 -1.77 7.36 -18.91
CA ALA A 346 -2.86 7.08 -17.96
C ALA A 346 -4.18 6.65 -18.64
N ASP A 347 -4.46 7.14 -19.85
CA ASP A 347 -5.62 6.80 -20.67
C ASP A 347 -5.51 5.46 -21.42
N GLU A 348 -4.31 4.91 -21.52
CA GLU A 348 -4.02 3.62 -22.17
C GLU A 348 -4.06 2.44 -21.18
N ILE A 349 -3.94 2.72 -19.88
CA ILE A 349 -3.89 1.72 -18.83
C ILE A 349 -5.29 1.21 -18.54
N LEU A 350 -5.49 -0.11 -18.57
CA LEU A 350 -6.73 -0.71 -18.08
C LEU A 350 -6.84 -0.48 -16.57
N GLN A 351 -7.88 0.22 -16.15
CA GLN A 351 -8.12 0.54 -14.74
C GLN A 351 -9.45 -0.01 -14.28
N MET A 352 -9.50 -0.54 -13.07
CA MET A 352 -10.75 -1.01 -12.47
C MET A 352 -10.73 -0.94 -10.95
N ASP A 353 -11.92 -0.94 -10.36
CA ASP A 353 -12.08 -1.01 -8.92
C ASP A 353 -11.77 -2.41 -8.40
N VAL A 354 -11.23 -2.47 -7.18
CA VAL A 354 -11.02 -3.72 -6.46
C VAL A 354 -11.59 -3.67 -5.05
N ILE A 355 -11.91 -4.86 -4.53
CA ILE A 355 -12.22 -5.08 -3.11
C ILE A 355 -11.03 -5.81 -2.52
N VAL A 356 -10.45 -5.25 -1.48
CA VAL A 356 -9.30 -5.79 -0.74
C VAL A 356 -9.71 -6.36 0.62
N GLY A 357 -8.76 -6.92 1.34
CA GLY A 357 -8.97 -7.48 2.67
C GLY A 357 -9.47 -6.47 3.70
N GLU A 358 -10.20 -6.96 4.69
CA GLU A 358 -10.64 -6.19 5.86
C GLU A 358 -9.45 -5.66 6.67
N THR A 359 -9.71 -4.69 7.56
CA THR A 359 -8.65 -4.06 8.36
C THR A 359 -8.18 -4.91 9.56
N PHE A 360 -8.85 -6.01 9.84
CA PHE A 360 -8.47 -6.92 10.92
C PHE A 360 -7.20 -7.69 10.59
N GLU A 361 -6.39 -7.93 11.59
CA GLU A 361 -5.23 -8.80 11.46
C GLU A 361 -5.64 -10.21 10.98
N GLY A 362 -4.86 -10.76 10.05
CA GLY A 362 -5.16 -12.04 9.39
C GLY A 362 -6.18 -11.98 8.26
N ARG A 363 -6.81 -10.80 7.98
CA ARG A 363 -7.68 -10.58 6.83
C ARG A 363 -7.18 -9.49 5.88
N ARG A 364 -6.11 -8.79 6.25
CA ARG A 364 -5.50 -7.75 5.41
C ARG A 364 -4.93 -8.34 4.14
N THR A 365 -5.06 -7.63 3.02
CA THR A 365 -4.28 -7.96 1.82
C THR A 365 -2.82 -7.58 2.08
N PRO A 366 -1.86 -8.52 1.98
CA PRO A 366 -0.45 -8.22 2.17
C PRO A 366 0.13 -7.42 1.00
N VAL A 367 1.24 -6.73 1.25
CA VAL A 367 2.04 -6.04 0.23
C VAL A 367 3.14 -6.99 -0.24
N PHE A 368 3.12 -7.36 -1.53
CA PHE A 368 4.06 -8.30 -2.12
C PHE A 368 4.09 -8.20 -3.66
N ALA A 369 5.02 -8.91 -4.27
CA ALA A 369 5.08 -9.11 -5.71
C ALA A 369 5.14 -10.60 -6.04
N ALA A 370 4.48 -11.00 -7.13
CA ALA A 370 4.52 -12.37 -7.65
C ALA A 370 4.18 -12.40 -9.15
N ASP A 371 4.46 -13.51 -9.83
CA ASP A 371 4.18 -13.67 -11.25
C ASP A 371 2.87 -14.43 -11.47
N MET A 372 1.93 -13.81 -12.20
CA MET A 372 0.73 -14.48 -12.66
C MET A 372 1.11 -15.49 -13.73
N GLN A 373 0.85 -16.77 -13.44
CA GLN A 373 1.28 -17.89 -14.28
C GLN A 373 0.13 -18.54 -15.04
N TYR A 374 -1.08 -18.49 -14.50
CA TYR A 374 -2.26 -19.10 -15.11
C TYR A 374 -3.54 -18.47 -14.58
N LEU A 375 -4.62 -18.73 -15.27
CA LEU A 375 -5.98 -18.43 -14.81
C LEU A 375 -6.85 -19.69 -14.84
N VAL A 376 -7.98 -19.65 -14.14
CA VAL A 376 -8.96 -20.73 -14.11
C VAL A 376 -10.33 -20.14 -14.41
N LEU A 377 -10.96 -20.60 -15.48
CA LEU A 377 -12.37 -20.32 -15.78
C LEU A 377 -13.25 -21.32 -15.02
N ASN A 378 -14.46 -20.90 -14.63
CA ASN A 378 -15.39 -21.70 -13.83
C ASN A 378 -14.71 -22.37 -12.61
N PRO A 379 -14.02 -21.63 -11.72
CA PRO A 379 -13.24 -22.22 -10.65
C PRO A 379 -14.11 -22.89 -9.60
N TYR A 380 -13.64 -23.99 -9.02
CA TYR A 380 -14.04 -24.36 -7.67
C TYR A 380 -13.50 -23.33 -6.67
N TRP A 381 -14.25 -23.05 -5.63
CA TRP A 381 -13.74 -22.34 -4.46
C TRP A 381 -13.49 -23.32 -3.32
N ASP A 382 -12.24 -23.69 -3.13
CA ASP A 382 -11.81 -24.39 -1.93
C ASP A 382 -11.88 -23.43 -0.75
N VAL A 383 -12.76 -23.70 0.20
CA VAL A 383 -13.00 -22.82 1.34
C VAL A 383 -11.80 -22.88 2.29
N PRO A 384 -11.14 -21.74 2.55
CA PRO A 384 -10.07 -21.69 3.54
C PRO A 384 -10.56 -22.14 4.92
N ARG A 385 -9.71 -22.88 5.65
CA ARG A 385 -10.09 -23.41 6.96
C ARG A 385 -10.55 -22.34 7.95
N SER A 386 -9.93 -21.16 7.90
CA SER A 386 -10.33 -20.02 8.76
C SER A 386 -11.78 -19.58 8.52
N ILE A 387 -12.21 -19.53 7.26
CA ILE A 387 -13.59 -19.19 6.87
C ILE A 387 -14.51 -20.34 7.22
N LEU A 388 -14.12 -21.56 6.89
CA LEU A 388 -14.90 -22.75 7.21
C LEU A 388 -15.25 -22.81 8.72
N VAL A 389 -14.24 -22.75 9.57
CA VAL A 389 -14.42 -22.96 11.02
C VAL A 389 -15.17 -21.79 11.66
N LYS A 390 -14.82 -20.55 11.29
CA LYS A 390 -15.39 -19.36 11.95
C LYS A 390 -16.76 -18.96 11.43
N GLU A 391 -17.04 -19.22 10.15
CA GLU A 391 -18.22 -18.65 9.49
C GLU A 391 -19.22 -19.72 9.01
N LEU A 392 -18.75 -20.79 8.33
CA LEU A 392 -19.64 -21.73 7.67
C LEU A 392 -20.00 -22.95 8.52
N LEU A 393 -19.08 -23.47 9.33
CA LEU A 393 -19.31 -24.68 10.11
C LEU A 393 -20.47 -24.56 11.12
N PRO A 394 -20.68 -23.42 11.80
CA PRO A 394 -21.89 -23.24 12.62
C PRO A 394 -23.18 -23.37 11.80
N GLN A 395 -23.23 -22.81 10.61
CA GLN A 395 -24.40 -22.91 9.71
C GLN A 395 -24.61 -24.33 9.19
N ILE A 396 -23.52 -25.02 8.81
CA ILE A 396 -23.55 -26.41 8.33
C ILE A 396 -24.09 -27.33 9.42
N ARG A 397 -23.67 -27.15 10.67
CA ARG A 397 -24.13 -27.94 11.82
C ARG A 397 -25.60 -27.70 12.14
N SER A 398 -26.08 -26.45 12.05
CA SER A 398 -27.48 -26.12 12.30
C SER A 398 -28.42 -26.55 11.16
N ASN A 399 -27.93 -26.52 9.91
CA ASN A 399 -28.70 -26.87 8.73
C ASN A 399 -27.82 -27.56 7.66
N PRO A 400 -27.60 -28.89 7.74
CA PRO A 400 -26.77 -29.61 6.78
C PRO A 400 -27.24 -29.47 5.31
N ALA A 401 -28.54 -29.33 5.08
CA ALA A 401 -29.10 -29.13 3.74
C ALA A 401 -28.64 -27.82 3.07
N TRP A 402 -28.18 -26.84 3.87
CA TRP A 402 -27.61 -25.58 3.41
C TRP A 402 -26.42 -25.80 2.47
N VAL A 403 -25.60 -26.82 2.73
CA VAL A 403 -24.40 -27.15 1.92
C VAL A 403 -24.79 -27.31 0.43
N GLY A 404 -25.74 -28.17 0.14
CA GLY A 404 -26.20 -28.40 -1.26
C GLY A 404 -26.92 -27.19 -1.84
N LYS A 405 -27.77 -26.51 -1.05
CA LYS A 405 -28.54 -25.32 -1.50
C LYS A 405 -27.62 -24.17 -1.94
N GLN A 406 -26.46 -24.01 -1.30
CA GLN A 406 -25.48 -22.96 -1.61
C GLN A 406 -24.40 -23.43 -2.59
N GLY A 407 -24.58 -24.59 -3.21
CA GLY A 407 -23.64 -25.13 -4.18
C GLY A 407 -22.34 -25.64 -3.57
N TYR A 408 -22.28 -25.85 -2.24
CA TYR A 408 -21.13 -26.47 -1.59
C TYR A 408 -21.19 -27.99 -1.66
N GLU A 409 -20.03 -28.62 -1.50
CA GLU A 409 -19.87 -30.05 -1.34
C GLU A 409 -18.70 -30.33 -0.38
N ILE A 410 -18.86 -31.38 0.44
CA ILE A 410 -17.78 -31.93 1.25
C ILE A 410 -16.96 -32.87 0.37
N VAL A 411 -15.63 -32.74 0.36
CA VAL A 411 -14.79 -33.52 -0.54
C VAL A 411 -13.60 -34.16 0.20
N ARG A 412 -13.16 -35.30 -0.32
CA ARG A 412 -11.93 -36.00 0.09
C ARG A 412 -10.89 -35.86 -1.03
N GLY A 413 -9.65 -35.57 -0.65
CA GLY A 413 -8.53 -35.38 -1.57
C GLY A 413 -8.30 -33.92 -1.96
N GLY A 414 -7.33 -33.68 -2.86
CA GLY A 414 -6.91 -32.36 -3.34
C GLY A 414 -7.29 -32.12 -4.80
N GLY A 415 -7.27 -30.84 -5.22
CA GLY A 415 -7.50 -30.45 -6.60
C GLY A 415 -8.95 -30.57 -7.07
N ASP A 416 -9.15 -30.42 -8.39
CA ASP A 416 -10.46 -30.43 -9.02
C ASP A 416 -11.07 -31.84 -9.07
N ASP A 417 -10.26 -32.90 -9.02
CA ASP A 417 -10.64 -34.32 -9.03
C ASP A 417 -11.08 -34.86 -7.66
N ALA A 418 -11.13 -34.00 -6.62
CA ALA A 418 -11.54 -34.40 -5.29
C ALA A 418 -12.96 -35.00 -5.31
N ARG A 419 -13.14 -36.16 -4.62
CA ARG A 419 -14.41 -36.89 -4.62
C ARG A 419 -15.43 -36.28 -3.67
N PRO A 420 -16.63 -35.94 -4.13
CA PRO A 420 -17.73 -35.50 -3.28
C PRO A 420 -18.19 -36.63 -2.35
N LEU A 421 -18.52 -36.23 -1.12
CA LEU A 421 -19.06 -37.11 -0.08
C LEU A 421 -20.45 -36.62 0.36
N PRO A 422 -21.34 -37.52 0.87
CA PRO A 422 -22.64 -37.10 1.39
C PRO A 422 -22.48 -36.22 2.65
N VAL A 423 -23.43 -35.35 2.88
CA VAL A 423 -23.46 -34.45 4.04
C VAL A 423 -24.07 -35.24 5.22
N THR A 424 -23.24 -35.96 5.96
CA THR A 424 -23.60 -36.70 7.17
C THR A 424 -22.96 -36.06 8.39
N SER A 425 -23.47 -36.37 9.58
CA SER A 425 -22.88 -35.89 10.86
C SER A 425 -21.41 -36.29 10.99
N GLU A 426 -21.06 -37.50 10.56
CA GLU A 426 -19.67 -38.01 10.55
C GLU A 426 -18.79 -37.16 9.61
N ASN A 427 -19.21 -36.93 8.38
CA ASN A 427 -18.45 -36.13 7.41
C ASN A 427 -18.36 -34.66 7.84
N ILE A 428 -19.37 -34.10 8.52
CA ILE A 428 -19.32 -32.77 9.13
C ILE A 428 -18.28 -32.73 10.26
N GLN A 429 -18.17 -33.78 11.05
CA GLN A 429 -17.15 -33.89 12.10
C GLN A 429 -15.74 -33.98 11.47
N LEU A 430 -15.51 -34.83 10.48
CA LEU A 430 -14.24 -34.93 9.74
C LEU A 430 -13.88 -33.62 9.03
N LEU A 431 -14.87 -32.88 8.53
CA LEU A 431 -14.70 -31.54 7.98
C LEU A 431 -14.23 -30.55 9.05
N ALA A 432 -14.82 -30.59 10.25
CA ALA A 432 -14.44 -29.76 11.39
C ALA A 432 -13.00 -30.05 11.87
N GLU A 433 -12.59 -31.30 11.84
CA GLU A 433 -11.24 -31.75 12.19
C GLU A 433 -10.20 -31.42 11.09
N GLY A 434 -10.64 -31.19 9.85
CA GLY A 434 -9.80 -30.89 8.70
C GLY A 434 -9.32 -32.11 7.93
N ALA A 435 -9.88 -33.28 8.21
CA ALA A 435 -9.67 -34.50 7.42
C ALA A 435 -10.38 -34.45 6.06
N LEU A 436 -11.45 -33.65 5.97
CA LEU A 436 -12.17 -33.34 4.74
C LEU A 436 -12.12 -31.85 4.45
N ARG A 437 -12.46 -31.47 3.22
CA ARG A 437 -12.53 -30.08 2.77
C ARG A 437 -13.95 -29.72 2.32
N LEU A 438 -14.27 -28.43 2.44
CA LEU A 438 -15.45 -27.85 1.84
C LEU A 438 -15.04 -27.10 0.58
N ARG A 439 -15.71 -27.36 -0.55
CA ARG A 439 -15.55 -26.55 -1.76
C ARG A 439 -16.91 -26.11 -2.30
N GLN A 440 -16.94 -24.97 -2.97
CA GLN A 440 -18.12 -24.49 -3.69
C GLN A 440 -17.96 -24.77 -5.18
N LYS A 441 -18.98 -25.34 -5.79
CA LYS A 441 -19.02 -25.67 -7.22
C LYS A 441 -19.00 -24.41 -8.10
N PRO A 442 -18.51 -24.51 -9.34
CA PRO A 442 -18.71 -23.48 -10.35
C PRO A 442 -20.20 -23.10 -10.48
N GLY A 443 -20.48 -21.85 -10.76
CA GLY A 443 -21.84 -21.38 -10.97
C GLY A 443 -22.06 -19.93 -10.56
N PRO A 444 -23.28 -19.37 -10.78
CA PRO A 444 -23.57 -17.97 -10.55
C PRO A 444 -23.38 -17.51 -9.09
N GLY A 445 -23.55 -18.44 -8.13
CA GLY A 445 -23.37 -18.19 -6.70
C GLY A 445 -21.95 -18.42 -6.17
N ASN A 446 -21.02 -18.84 -7.01
CA ASN A 446 -19.65 -19.12 -6.58
C ASN A 446 -18.96 -17.84 -6.09
N ALA A 447 -18.36 -17.88 -4.91
CA ALA A 447 -17.71 -16.72 -4.30
C ALA A 447 -16.54 -16.17 -5.14
N LEU A 448 -15.90 -16.99 -5.98
CA LEU A 448 -14.83 -16.59 -6.91
C LEU A 448 -15.36 -16.15 -8.28
N GLY A 449 -16.70 -16.17 -8.50
CA GLY A 449 -17.32 -15.84 -9.77
C GLY A 449 -16.88 -16.74 -10.91
N ARG A 450 -16.69 -16.17 -12.10
CA ARG A 450 -16.42 -16.91 -13.35
C ARG A 450 -14.94 -17.15 -13.61
N VAL A 451 -14.03 -16.37 -13.02
CA VAL A 451 -12.59 -16.44 -13.32
C VAL A 451 -11.73 -16.12 -12.09
N LYS A 452 -10.64 -16.85 -11.97
CA LYS A 452 -9.61 -16.71 -10.96
C LYS A 452 -8.24 -16.56 -11.64
N PHE A 453 -7.48 -15.54 -11.28
CA PHE A 453 -6.16 -15.22 -11.82
C PHE A 453 -5.10 -15.60 -10.79
N MET A 454 -4.19 -16.50 -11.15
CA MET A 454 -3.29 -17.17 -10.22
C MET A 454 -1.84 -16.71 -10.38
N PHE A 455 -1.32 -16.12 -9.34
CA PHE A 455 0.10 -15.79 -9.13
C PHE A 455 0.57 -16.47 -7.84
N PRO A 456 1.12 -17.70 -7.94
CA PRO A 456 1.51 -18.48 -6.76
C PRO A 456 2.41 -17.67 -5.81
N ASN A 457 2.02 -17.61 -4.55
CA ASN A 457 2.70 -16.85 -3.51
C ASN A 457 2.45 -17.49 -2.12
N ARG A 458 3.29 -17.15 -1.14
CA ARG A 458 3.18 -17.70 0.22
C ARG A 458 1.95 -17.21 1.01
N HIS A 459 1.28 -16.16 0.54
CA HIS A 459 0.12 -15.57 1.19
C HIS A 459 -1.20 -16.16 0.72
N ASN A 460 -1.19 -17.04 -0.28
CA ASN A 460 -2.39 -17.61 -0.92
C ASN A 460 -3.38 -16.54 -1.42
N VAL A 461 -2.89 -15.39 -1.86
CA VAL A 461 -3.68 -14.29 -2.43
C VAL A 461 -3.75 -14.45 -3.95
N TYR A 462 -4.90 -14.16 -4.53
CA TYR A 462 -5.15 -14.14 -5.97
C TYR A 462 -6.19 -13.07 -6.33
N LEU A 463 -6.28 -12.72 -7.62
CA LEU A 463 -7.37 -11.90 -8.14
C LEU A 463 -8.51 -12.80 -8.60
N HIS A 464 -9.76 -12.37 -8.41
CA HIS A 464 -10.91 -13.16 -8.83
C HIS A 464 -12.16 -12.32 -9.05
N ASP A 465 -13.09 -12.88 -9.79
CA ASP A 465 -14.44 -12.38 -9.96
C ASP A 465 -15.28 -12.54 -8.67
N THR A 466 -16.49 -12.01 -8.65
CA THR A 466 -17.40 -12.14 -7.50
C THR A 466 -18.86 -11.89 -7.92
N PRO A 467 -19.84 -12.61 -7.35
CA PRO A 467 -21.27 -12.28 -7.52
C PRO A 467 -21.68 -11.03 -6.71
N ALA A 468 -20.90 -10.62 -5.70
CA ALA A 468 -21.23 -9.50 -4.81
C ALA A 468 -20.92 -8.12 -5.44
N ARG A 469 -21.47 -7.87 -6.65
CA ARG A 469 -21.19 -6.68 -7.48
C ARG A 469 -21.54 -5.36 -6.79
N ALA A 470 -22.61 -5.34 -5.97
CA ALA A 470 -23.06 -4.14 -5.27
C ALA A 470 -21.99 -3.56 -4.30
N LEU A 471 -21.03 -4.36 -3.86
CA LEU A 471 -19.95 -3.89 -2.98
C LEU A 471 -18.98 -2.93 -3.68
N PHE A 472 -18.91 -2.96 -5.02
CA PHE A 472 -18.08 -2.00 -5.78
C PHE A 472 -18.66 -0.58 -5.78
N LEU A 473 -19.96 -0.42 -5.46
CA LEU A 473 -20.59 0.89 -5.31
C LEU A 473 -20.17 1.62 -4.03
N ARG A 474 -19.47 0.92 -3.12
CA ARG A 474 -18.95 1.53 -1.90
C ARG A 474 -17.62 2.22 -2.17
N THR A 475 -17.41 3.37 -1.57
CA THR A 475 -16.14 4.11 -1.65
C THR A 475 -15.03 3.37 -0.92
N ARG A 476 -15.29 2.92 0.30
CA ARG A 476 -14.37 2.07 1.07
C ARG A 476 -14.66 0.60 0.80
N ARG A 477 -13.73 -0.10 0.16
CA ARG A 477 -13.92 -1.47 -0.35
C ARG A 477 -12.99 -2.50 0.32
N ALA A 478 -12.96 -2.50 1.65
CA ALA A 478 -12.21 -3.45 2.47
C ALA A 478 -13.15 -4.52 3.05
N PHE A 479 -13.51 -5.55 2.24
CA PHE A 479 -14.54 -6.53 2.57
C PHE A 479 -14.12 -7.98 2.34
N SER A 480 -12.87 -8.25 1.91
CA SER A 480 -12.43 -9.62 1.65
C SER A 480 -11.60 -10.19 2.82
N HIS A 481 -11.31 -11.47 2.75
CA HIS A 481 -10.43 -12.17 3.69
C HIS A 481 -8.95 -12.13 3.26
N GLY A 482 -8.59 -11.15 2.40
CA GLY A 482 -7.22 -10.98 1.90
C GLY A 482 -7.08 -11.11 0.38
N CYS A 483 -7.84 -11.99 -0.27
CA CYS A 483 -7.91 -12.06 -1.74
C CYS A 483 -8.56 -10.82 -2.34
N ILE A 484 -8.30 -10.56 -3.61
CA ILE A 484 -8.67 -9.31 -4.27
C ILE A 484 -9.75 -9.59 -5.31
N ARG A 485 -10.96 -8.99 -5.12
CA ARG A 485 -12.05 -9.05 -6.08
C ARG A 485 -11.91 -7.93 -7.08
N VAL A 486 -12.13 -8.22 -8.38
CA VAL A 486 -12.02 -7.23 -9.46
C VAL A 486 -13.41 -6.87 -9.99
N SER A 487 -13.62 -5.60 -10.33
CA SER A 487 -14.92 -5.11 -10.80
C SER A 487 -15.22 -5.49 -12.25
N ASP A 488 -14.20 -5.66 -13.08
CA ASP A 488 -14.36 -6.10 -14.47
C ASP A 488 -13.41 -7.27 -14.79
N PRO A 489 -13.79 -8.49 -14.36
CA PRO A 489 -12.97 -9.68 -14.60
C PRO A 489 -12.84 -10.05 -16.07
N MET A 490 -13.81 -9.66 -16.92
CA MET A 490 -13.77 -9.99 -18.34
C MET A 490 -12.80 -9.07 -19.09
N ALA A 491 -12.76 -7.76 -18.77
CA ALA A 491 -11.75 -6.87 -19.30
C ALA A 491 -10.34 -7.28 -18.87
N LEU A 492 -10.17 -7.70 -17.60
CA LEU A 492 -8.90 -8.23 -17.12
C LEU A 492 -8.51 -9.53 -17.83
N LEU A 493 -9.45 -10.44 -18.06
CA LEU A 493 -9.24 -11.68 -18.80
C LEU A 493 -8.76 -11.40 -20.24
N ALA A 494 -9.44 -10.49 -20.95
CA ALA A 494 -9.06 -10.07 -22.30
C ALA A 494 -7.66 -9.44 -22.30
N HIS A 495 -7.34 -8.60 -21.30
CA HIS A 495 -6.03 -7.99 -21.15
C HIS A 495 -4.92 -9.04 -20.92
N VAL A 496 -5.15 -10.01 -20.03
CA VAL A 496 -4.17 -11.05 -19.69
C VAL A 496 -3.92 -11.99 -20.88
N LEU A 497 -4.95 -12.32 -21.65
CA LEU A 497 -4.86 -13.21 -22.82
C LEU A 497 -4.55 -12.50 -24.14
N ARG A 498 -4.34 -11.18 -24.14
CA ARG A 498 -4.19 -10.36 -25.37
C ARG A 498 -3.07 -10.84 -26.33
N SER A 499 -2.04 -11.48 -25.79
CA SER A 499 -0.90 -12.02 -26.55
C SER A 499 -1.07 -13.49 -26.93
N ASP A 500 -2.18 -14.12 -26.59
CA ASP A 500 -2.47 -15.51 -26.90
C ASP A 500 -3.64 -15.64 -27.89
N PRO A 501 -3.36 -15.69 -29.21
CA PRO A 501 -4.40 -15.73 -30.24
C PRO A 501 -5.22 -17.04 -30.22
N THR A 502 -4.81 -18.04 -29.44
CA THR A 502 -5.58 -19.29 -29.33
C THR A 502 -6.84 -19.14 -28.47
N TRP A 503 -6.95 -18.08 -27.66
CA TRP A 503 -8.10 -17.79 -26.81
C TRP A 503 -8.99 -16.70 -27.44
N THR A 504 -9.68 -17.08 -28.52
CA THR A 504 -10.69 -16.19 -29.16
C THR A 504 -11.92 -16.03 -28.25
N PRO A 505 -12.75 -14.99 -28.48
CA PRO A 505 -14.01 -14.81 -27.77
C PRO A 505 -14.90 -16.06 -27.78
N GLU A 506 -15.02 -16.70 -28.95
CA GLU A 506 -15.87 -17.90 -29.13
C GLU A 506 -15.34 -19.09 -28.33
N ARG A 507 -14.00 -19.24 -28.27
CA ARG A 507 -13.37 -20.30 -27.46
C ARG A 507 -13.55 -20.04 -25.97
N LEU A 508 -13.48 -18.79 -25.53
CA LEU A 508 -13.76 -18.40 -24.14
C LEU A 508 -15.21 -18.67 -23.79
N GLU A 509 -16.17 -18.31 -24.66
CA GLU A 509 -17.60 -18.60 -24.46
C GLU A 509 -17.85 -20.10 -24.35
N ALA A 510 -17.28 -20.89 -25.26
CA ALA A 510 -17.38 -22.36 -25.22
C ALA A 510 -16.77 -22.93 -23.91
N ALA A 511 -15.67 -22.38 -23.42
CA ALA A 511 -15.06 -22.78 -22.17
C ALA A 511 -15.94 -22.44 -20.96
N PHE A 512 -16.55 -21.26 -20.95
CA PHE A 512 -17.51 -20.89 -19.91
C PHE A 512 -18.78 -21.76 -19.93
N ALA A 513 -19.29 -22.08 -21.10
CA ALA A 513 -20.49 -22.89 -21.28
C ALA A 513 -20.33 -24.33 -20.76
N ARG A 514 -19.10 -24.86 -20.67
CA ARG A 514 -18.84 -26.19 -20.09
C ARG A 514 -19.25 -26.28 -18.62
N GLY A 515 -19.23 -25.17 -17.88
CA GLY A 515 -19.54 -25.13 -16.45
C GLY A 515 -18.55 -25.89 -15.55
N THR A 516 -17.45 -26.39 -16.11
CA THR A 516 -16.38 -27.08 -15.40
C THR A 516 -15.10 -26.25 -15.43
N PRO A 517 -14.17 -26.44 -14.47
CA PRO A 517 -12.92 -25.70 -14.44
C PRO A 517 -12.10 -25.89 -15.71
N VAL A 518 -11.60 -24.77 -16.26
CA VAL A 518 -10.66 -24.77 -17.38
C VAL A 518 -9.43 -23.96 -16.96
N ARG A 519 -8.31 -24.65 -16.77
CA ARG A 519 -7.02 -24.01 -16.46
C ARG A 519 -6.33 -23.56 -17.74
N ILE A 520 -5.93 -22.30 -17.78
CA ILE A 520 -5.24 -21.66 -18.90
C ILE A 520 -3.87 -21.17 -18.41
N PRO A 521 -2.76 -21.84 -18.74
CA PRO A 521 -1.44 -21.35 -18.47
C PRO A 521 -1.14 -20.15 -19.36
N LEU A 522 -0.47 -19.13 -18.81
CA LEU A 522 -0.01 -17.99 -19.59
C LEU A 522 1.25 -18.34 -20.36
N ARG A 523 1.36 -17.87 -21.60
CA ARG A 523 2.57 -18.04 -22.42
C ARG A 523 3.79 -17.35 -21.80
N GLN A 524 3.56 -16.19 -21.20
CA GLN A 524 4.55 -15.43 -20.45
C GLN A 524 3.91 -15.02 -19.12
N PRO A 525 4.58 -15.27 -17.99
CA PRO A 525 4.12 -14.76 -16.70
C PRO A 525 4.00 -13.24 -16.71
N ILE A 526 3.03 -12.72 -15.99
CA ILE A 526 2.82 -11.26 -15.84
C ILE A 526 3.14 -10.89 -14.40
N ARG A 527 4.06 -9.95 -14.21
CA ARG A 527 4.41 -9.43 -12.89
C ARG A 527 3.21 -8.71 -12.27
N VAL A 528 2.82 -9.14 -11.07
CA VAL A 528 1.76 -8.51 -10.26
C VAL A 528 2.39 -7.90 -9.03
N PHE A 529 2.14 -6.60 -8.83
CA PHE A 529 2.53 -5.87 -7.62
C PHE A 529 1.28 -5.56 -6.81
N ILE A 530 1.24 -5.98 -5.56
CA ILE A 530 0.26 -5.54 -4.58
C ILE A 530 0.95 -4.50 -3.69
N LEU A 531 0.60 -3.24 -3.86
CA LEU A 531 1.30 -2.09 -3.30
C LEU A 531 0.44 -1.32 -2.30
N TYR A 532 1.09 -0.41 -1.58
CA TYR A 532 0.47 0.41 -0.56
C TYR A 532 0.95 1.86 -0.66
N GLY A 533 0.34 2.64 -1.55
CA GLY A 533 0.63 4.07 -1.75
C GLY A 533 -0.49 4.93 -1.21
N THR A 534 -0.21 5.76 -0.19
CA THR A 534 -1.18 6.69 0.41
C THR A 534 -1.20 8.07 -0.26
N ALA A 535 -0.23 8.36 -1.13
CA ALA A 535 -0.22 9.52 -2.02
C ALA A 535 0.20 9.10 -3.43
N LEU A 536 -0.52 9.58 -4.44
CA LEU A 536 -0.22 9.41 -5.86
C LEU A 536 -0.34 10.76 -6.58
N ALA A 537 0.44 11.00 -7.62
CA ALA A 537 0.34 12.19 -8.44
C ALA A 537 -0.14 11.84 -9.86
N THR A 538 -1.01 12.68 -10.42
CA THR A 538 -1.52 12.56 -11.77
C THR A 538 -0.71 13.40 -12.75
N GLU A 539 -0.82 13.12 -14.04
CA GLU A 539 -0.21 13.91 -15.12
C GLU A 539 -0.71 15.36 -15.16
N ALA A 540 -1.96 15.57 -14.71
CA ALA A 540 -2.54 16.92 -14.56
C ALA A 540 -1.98 17.71 -13.35
N GLY A 541 -1.01 17.14 -12.61
CA GLY A 541 -0.41 17.77 -11.44
C GLY A 541 -1.24 17.70 -10.16
N SER A 542 -2.39 17.04 -10.18
CA SER A 542 -3.18 16.78 -8.97
C SER A 542 -2.56 15.67 -8.13
N VAL A 543 -2.67 15.78 -6.81
CA VAL A 543 -2.24 14.72 -5.90
C VAL A 543 -3.47 14.04 -5.30
N LEU A 544 -3.50 12.73 -5.41
CA LEU A 544 -4.50 11.86 -4.80
C LEU A 544 -3.98 11.44 -3.43
N PHE A 545 -4.78 11.60 -2.39
CA PHE A 545 -4.45 11.15 -1.04
C PHE A 545 -5.49 10.14 -0.57
N PHE A 546 -5.02 9.04 0.01
CA PHE A 546 -5.87 7.97 0.50
C PHE A 546 -5.67 7.76 1.99
N GLU A 547 -6.71 7.23 2.65
CA GLU A 547 -6.64 6.79 4.04
C GLU A 547 -5.53 5.74 4.21
N ASP A 548 -4.76 5.82 5.28
CA ASP A 548 -3.84 4.74 5.69
C ASP A 548 -4.67 3.55 6.23
N LEU A 549 -5.30 2.83 5.30
CA LEU A 549 -6.31 1.80 5.54
C LEU A 549 -5.90 0.76 6.59
N TYR A 550 -4.64 0.37 6.59
CA TYR A 550 -4.10 -0.68 7.46
C TYR A 550 -3.13 -0.16 8.53
N GLY A 551 -2.94 1.15 8.63
CA GLY A 551 -2.00 1.76 9.57
C GLY A 551 -0.53 1.50 9.23
N GLN A 552 -0.18 1.43 7.94
CA GLN A 552 1.16 1.09 7.46
C GLN A 552 2.12 2.29 7.35
N ASP A 553 1.61 3.52 7.48
CA ASP A 553 2.46 4.72 7.44
C ASP A 553 3.23 4.86 8.76
N ALA A 554 2.60 4.63 9.90
CA ALA A 554 3.21 4.79 11.21
C ALA A 554 4.45 3.90 11.44
N PRO A 555 4.45 2.58 11.14
CA PRO A 555 5.65 1.75 11.24
C PRO A 555 6.80 2.23 10.34
N LEU A 556 6.51 2.69 9.12
CA LEU A 556 7.52 3.24 8.22
C LEU A 556 8.11 4.54 8.77
N ILE A 557 7.28 5.46 9.26
CA ILE A 557 7.74 6.69 9.93
C ILE A 557 8.66 6.36 11.09
N ALA A 558 8.28 5.40 11.94
CA ALA A 558 9.08 4.99 13.08
C ALA A 558 10.47 4.48 12.66
N ARG A 559 10.56 3.67 11.61
CA ARG A 559 11.83 3.17 11.06
C ARG A 559 12.68 4.30 10.47
N LEU A 560 12.08 5.19 9.69
CA LEU A 560 12.75 6.34 9.11
C LEU A 560 13.31 7.28 10.19
N ASN A 561 12.62 7.42 11.34
CA ASN A 561 13.06 8.25 12.45
C ASN A 561 14.11 7.57 13.35
N ALA A 562 14.08 6.23 13.43
CA ALA A 562 15.04 5.46 14.23
C ALA A 562 16.41 5.31 13.56
N ARG A 563 16.57 5.72 12.30
CA ARG A 563 17.85 5.66 11.58
C ARG A 563 18.87 6.53 12.27
N LYS A 564 19.92 5.90 12.78
CA LYS A 564 21.07 6.63 13.33
C LYS A 564 21.90 7.18 12.17
N ILE A 565 22.31 8.42 12.29
CA ILE A 565 23.34 9.03 11.43
C ILE A 565 24.64 8.31 11.75
N ALA A 566 25.24 7.63 10.77
CA ALA A 566 26.51 6.93 10.90
C ALA A 566 27.66 7.95 10.94
#